data_3ce1528b53811324d4eed31d2793ba7c
#
_entry.id   3ce1528b53811324d4eed31d2793ba7c
#
_cell.length_a   1.000
_cell.length_b   1.000
_cell.length_c   1.000
_cell.angle_alpha   90.00
_cell.angle_beta   90.00
_cell.angle_gamma   90.00
#
_symmetry.space_group_name_H-M   'P 1'
#
loop_
_entity.id
_entity.type
_entity.pdbx_description
1 polymer ?
#
loop_
_entity_poly.entity_id
_entity_poly.type
_entity_poly.pdbx_seq_one_letter_code
_entity_poly.pdbx_strand_id
1 'polypeptide(L)'
;MNFIVLDLEATCWEGRPPSKIQETIEIGALCLNRYGEVTGAFNKFIKPILNPRLSHFCRELTSIEQEYIDRANEFPDVIEQFQDWAEIFDEEYLLCSWGNFDKKMLIQDCRLHKLEYDWIEGHHINLKGQYHDIKRLRRPRGLKRAVTNEGFEFTGTHHRGIDDAENLAKVFAKYLDEWRY
;
A
#
# COMPACT_ATOMS: atom_id res chain seq x y z
N MET A 1 17.02 6.83 8.17
CA MET A 1 15.74 7.08 7.44
C MET A 1 15.39 5.85 6.61
N ASN A 2 14.25 5.30 6.84
CA ASN A 2 13.67 4.15 6.17
C ASN A 2 12.57 4.61 5.20
N PHE A 3 12.55 4.07 3.99
CA PHE A 3 11.45 4.28 3.04
C PHE A 3 10.55 3.05 3.04
N ILE A 4 9.33 3.20 3.49
CA ILE A 4 8.34 2.12 3.52
C ILE A 4 7.48 2.22 2.27
N VAL A 5 7.88 1.50 1.24
CA VAL A 5 7.15 1.41 -0.04
C VAL A 5 6.01 0.41 0.13
N LEU A 6 4.77 0.88 0.06
CA LEU A 6 3.60 0.07 0.39
C LEU A 6 2.49 0.17 -0.64
N ASP A 7 1.69 -0.88 -0.68
CA ASP A 7 0.42 -0.96 -1.40
C ASP A 7 -0.61 -1.74 -0.57
N LEU A 8 -1.87 -1.28 -0.58
CA LEU A 8 -2.95 -1.86 0.18
C LEU A 8 -4.03 -2.41 -0.74
N GLU A 9 -4.54 -3.59 -0.39
CA GLU A 9 -5.80 -4.06 -0.95
C GLU A 9 -6.95 -3.81 0.03
N ALA A 10 -8.12 -3.53 -0.51
CA ALA A 10 -9.30 -3.22 0.29
C ALA A 10 -10.54 -3.97 -0.21
N THR A 11 -11.50 -4.17 0.69
CA THR A 11 -12.81 -4.68 0.29
C THR A 11 -13.40 -3.83 -0.82
N CYS A 12 -13.90 -4.46 -1.87
CA CYS A 12 -14.44 -3.75 -3.02
C CYS A 12 -15.62 -4.49 -3.64
N TRP A 13 -16.42 -3.76 -4.43
CA TRP A 13 -17.64 -4.25 -5.08
C TRP A 13 -17.75 -3.68 -6.48
N GLU A 14 -18.40 -4.42 -7.35
CA GLU A 14 -18.79 -3.88 -8.63
C GLU A 14 -19.71 -2.66 -8.46
N GLY A 15 -19.46 -1.59 -9.24
CA GLY A 15 -20.26 -0.36 -9.18
C GLY A 15 -20.06 0.54 -7.95
N ARG A 16 -19.20 0.19 -7.01
CA ARG A 16 -18.89 0.99 -5.80
C ARG A 16 -20.13 1.48 -5.06
N PRO A 17 -20.93 0.59 -4.46
CA PRO A 17 -22.17 0.99 -3.77
C PRO A 17 -21.86 1.99 -2.64
N PRO A 18 -22.52 3.17 -2.60
CA PRO A 18 -22.20 4.25 -1.66
C PRO A 18 -22.46 3.91 -0.18
N SER A 19 -23.27 2.89 0.07
CA SER A 19 -23.55 2.39 1.44
C SER A 19 -22.46 1.49 2.03
N LYS A 20 -21.45 1.13 1.22
CA LYS A 20 -20.37 0.25 1.64
C LYS A 20 -19.09 1.04 1.92
N ILE A 21 -18.55 0.83 3.11
CA ILE A 21 -17.24 1.38 3.52
C ILE A 21 -16.20 0.32 3.20
N GLN A 22 -15.16 0.72 2.48
CA GLN A 22 -14.00 -0.14 2.21
C GLN A 22 -13.19 -0.31 3.49
N GLU A 23 -12.61 -1.47 3.68
CA GLU A 23 -11.69 -1.81 4.78
C GLU A 23 -10.46 -2.47 4.19
N THR A 24 -9.28 -2.18 4.72
CA THR A 24 -8.04 -2.82 4.29
C THR A 24 -8.08 -4.32 4.56
N ILE A 25 -7.69 -5.11 3.58
CA ILE A 25 -7.65 -6.58 3.66
C ILE A 25 -6.26 -7.18 3.40
N GLU A 26 -5.32 -6.40 2.88
CA GLU A 26 -3.91 -6.77 2.75
C GLU A 26 -3.04 -5.52 2.89
N ILE A 27 -1.93 -5.65 3.61
CA ILE A 27 -0.82 -4.71 3.61
C ILE A 27 0.38 -5.43 3.02
N GLY A 28 0.84 -4.95 1.86
CA GLY A 28 2.12 -5.34 1.27
C GLY A 28 3.09 -4.18 1.35
N ALA A 29 4.28 -4.40 1.90
CA ALA A 29 5.27 -3.34 2.03
C ALA A 29 6.70 -3.85 1.97
N LEU A 30 7.59 -3.01 1.45
CA LEU A 30 9.03 -3.18 1.49
C LEU A 30 9.67 -2.02 2.25
N CYS A 31 10.64 -2.34 3.12
CA CYS A 31 11.51 -1.34 3.70
C CYS A 31 12.74 -1.18 2.82
N LEU A 32 13.04 0.05 2.41
CA LEU A 32 14.24 0.39 1.66
C LEU A 32 15.09 1.37 2.47
N ASN A 33 16.41 1.16 2.43
CA ASN A 33 17.36 2.09 3.03
C ASN A 33 17.57 3.33 2.14
N ARG A 34 18.40 4.27 2.61
CA ARG A 34 18.75 5.50 1.87
C ARG A 34 19.47 5.28 0.53
N TYR A 35 19.88 4.07 0.24
CA TYR A 35 20.51 3.70 -1.04
C TYR A 35 19.54 3.01 -2.00
N GLY A 36 18.28 2.86 -1.61
CA GLY A 36 17.25 2.17 -2.40
C GLY A 36 17.35 0.64 -2.34
N GLU A 37 18.13 0.09 -1.40
CA GLU A 37 18.26 -1.35 -1.20
C GLU A 37 17.15 -1.85 -0.27
N VAL A 38 16.50 -2.95 -0.65
CA VAL A 38 15.46 -3.59 0.15
C VAL A 38 16.09 -4.26 1.36
N THR A 39 15.66 -3.86 2.56
CA THR A 39 16.14 -4.39 3.85
C THR A 39 15.13 -5.27 4.56
N GLY A 40 13.85 -5.21 4.17
CA GLY A 40 12.80 -6.04 4.75
C GLY A 40 11.54 -6.05 3.90
N ALA A 41 10.67 -7.01 4.18
CA ALA A 41 9.35 -7.14 3.55
C ALA A 41 8.30 -7.45 4.61
N PHE A 42 7.11 -6.89 4.43
CA PHE A 42 5.94 -7.15 5.25
C PHE A 42 4.76 -7.52 4.34
N ASN A 43 4.10 -8.63 4.64
CA ASN A 43 2.89 -9.03 3.93
C ASN A 43 1.92 -9.69 4.91
N LYS A 44 0.78 -9.06 5.15
CA LYS A 44 -0.26 -9.56 6.05
C LYS A 44 -1.64 -9.31 5.48
N PHE A 45 -2.49 -10.34 5.58
CA PHE A 45 -3.92 -10.19 5.40
C PHE A 45 -4.57 -9.62 6.66
N ILE A 46 -5.70 -8.96 6.46
CA ILE A 46 -6.48 -8.33 7.53
C ILE A 46 -7.93 -8.77 7.40
N LYS A 47 -8.52 -9.18 8.51
CA LYS A 47 -9.92 -9.52 8.58
C LYS A 47 -10.76 -8.25 8.79
N PRO A 48 -11.60 -7.86 7.81
CA PRO A 48 -12.45 -6.68 7.95
C PRO A 48 -13.61 -6.95 8.91
N ILE A 49 -14.03 -5.93 9.67
CA ILE A 49 -15.10 -6.06 10.66
C ILE A 49 -16.48 -5.67 10.14
N LEU A 50 -16.57 -4.71 9.21
CA LEU A 50 -17.83 -4.27 8.63
C LEU A 50 -18.30 -5.17 7.49
N ASN A 51 -17.36 -5.67 6.70
CA ASN A 51 -17.62 -6.49 5.51
C ASN A 51 -16.74 -7.75 5.51
N PRO A 52 -16.95 -8.69 6.46
CA PRO A 52 -16.05 -9.85 6.64
C PRO A 52 -16.07 -10.84 5.47
N ARG A 53 -17.11 -10.79 4.63
CA ARG A 53 -17.19 -11.60 3.41
C ARG A 53 -16.82 -10.78 2.18
N LEU A 54 -15.74 -11.19 1.52
CA LEU A 54 -15.32 -10.60 0.27
C LEU A 54 -16.38 -10.83 -0.82
N SER A 55 -16.66 -9.79 -1.60
CA SER A 55 -17.48 -9.93 -2.80
C SER A 55 -16.78 -10.81 -3.85
N HIS A 56 -17.55 -11.38 -4.79
CA HIS A 56 -16.97 -12.09 -5.92
C HIS A 56 -16.01 -11.19 -6.71
N PHE A 57 -16.44 -9.95 -6.98
CA PHE A 57 -15.60 -8.94 -7.63
C PHE A 57 -14.27 -8.69 -6.91
N CYS A 58 -14.29 -8.57 -5.57
CA CYS A 58 -13.09 -8.34 -4.79
C CYS A 58 -12.11 -9.52 -4.92
N ARG A 59 -12.59 -10.75 -4.79
CA ARG A 59 -11.77 -11.96 -4.94
C ARG A 59 -11.17 -12.11 -6.33
N GLU A 60 -11.95 -11.82 -7.37
CA GLU A 60 -11.43 -11.85 -8.75
C GLU A 60 -10.40 -10.77 -9.01
N LEU A 61 -10.62 -9.55 -8.49
CA LEU A 61 -9.72 -8.43 -8.69
C LEU A 61 -8.38 -8.63 -7.96
N THR A 62 -8.44 -9.02 -6.67
CA THR A 62 -7.25 -9.10 -5.80
C THR A 62 -6.63 -10.50 -5.77
N SER A 63 -7.33 -11.52 -6.27
CA SER A 63 -6.95 -12.92 -6.13
C SER A 63 -6.79 -13.37 -4.67
N ILE A 64 -7.43 -12.66 -3.72
CA ILE A 64 -7.43 -13.00 -2.30
C ILE A 64 -8.61 -13.92 -2.00
N GLU A 65 -8.31 -15.13 -1.54
CA GLU A 65 -9.34 -16.09 -1.17
C GLU A 65 -9.92 -15.80 0.21
N GLN A 66 -11.21 -16.08 0.39
CA GLN A 66 -11.93 -15.84 1.65
C GLN A 66 -11.26 -16.54 2.84
N GLU A 67 -10.69 -17.73 2.63
CA GLU A 67 -10.05 -18.52 3.65
C GLU A 67 -8.86 -17.80 4.31
N TYR A 68 -8.09 -17.02 3.54
CA TYR A 68 -6.98 -16.22 4.09
C TYR A 68 -7.50 -15.11 4.99
N ILE A 69 -8.60 -14.47 4.59
CA ILE A 69 -9.24 -13.39 5.36
C ILE A 69 -9.88 -13.94 6.64
N ASP A 70 -10.54 -15.10 6.57
CA ASP A 70 -11.18 -15.73 7.73
C ASP A 70 -10.18 -16.09 8.83
N ARG A 71 -8.94 -16.39 8.46
CA ARG A 71 -7.83 -16.74 9.37
C ARG A 71 -6.96 -15.57 9.78
N ALA A 72 -7.14 -14.41 9.16
CA ALA A 72 -6.33 -13.23 9.44
C ALA A 72 -6.73 -12.58 10.76
N ASN A 73 -5.79 -11.84 11.34
CA ASN A 73 -6.06 -10.95 12.45
C ASN A 73 -6.83 -9.71 11.98
N GLU A 74 -7.47 -9.02 12.91
CA GLU A 74 -8.12 -7.74 12.65
C GLU A 74 -7.09 -6.61 12.51
N PHE A 75 -7.53 -5.46 11.99
CA PHE A 75 -6.68 -4.32 11.69
C PHE A 75 -5.81 -3.85 12.86
N PRO A 76 -6.31 -3.74 14.14
CA PRO A 76 -5.47 -3.31 15.25
C PRO A 76 -4.21 -4.15 15.45
N ASP A 77 -4.35 -5.48 15.41
CA ASP A 77 -3.22 -6.38 15.63
C ASP A 77 -2.20 -6.32 14.47
N VAL A 78 -2.70 -6.17 13.23
CA VAL A 78 -1.83 -6.14 12.06
C VAL A 78 -1.11 -4.81 11.93
N ILE A 79 -1.78 -3.70 12.29
CA ILE A 79 -1.16 -2.38 12.21
C ILE A 79 -0.08 -2.19 13.28
N GLU A 80 -0.27 -2.74 14.47
CA GLU A 80 0.76 -2.79 15.51
C GLU A 80 2.00 -3.55 15.00
N GLN A 81 1.81 -4.75 14.43
CA GLN A 81 2.91 -5.52 13.81
C GLN A 81 3.59 -4.76 12.67
N PHE A 82 2.82 -4.00 11.87
CA PHE A 82 3.38 -3.18 10.79
C PHE A 82 4.23 -2.03 11.35
N GLN A 83 3.74 -1.34 12.38
CA GLN A 83 4.47 -0.25 13.04
C GLN A 83 5.77 -0.72 13.66
N ASP A 84 5.75 -1.88 14.35
CA ASP A 84 6.94 -2.50 14.94
C ASP A 84 7.95 -2.90 13.84
N TRP A 85 7.47 -3.57 12.79
CA TRP A 85 8.32 -3.98 11.66
C TRP A 85 8.95 -2.79 10.92
N ALA A 86 8.20 -1.71 10.75
CA ALA A 86 8.64 -0.50 10.06
C ALA A 86 9.44 0.44 10.98
N GLU A 87 9.61 0.10 12.27
CA GLU A 87 10.31 0.89 13.29
C GLU A 87 9.77 2.33 13.36
N ILE A 88 8.41 2.48 13.23
CA ILE A 88 7.73 3.77 13.09
C ILE A 88 8.04 4.74 14.25
N PHE A 89 8.24 4.22 15.44
CA PHE A 89 8.49 5.04 16.65
C PHE A 89 9.97 5.14 17.05
N ASP A 90 10.85 4.40 16.38
CA ASP A 90 12.25 4.29 16.74
C ASP A 90 13.18 4.94 15.71
N GLU A 91 12.76 5.00 14.43
CA GLU A 91 13.58 5.47 13.32
C GLU A 91 12.86 6.54 12.48
N GLU A 92 13.62 7.36 11.78
CA GLU A 92 13.08 8.25 10.76
C GLU A 92 12.57 7.43 9.57
N TYR A 93 11.34 7.67 9.15
CA TYR A 93 10.71 6.94 8.05
C TYR A 93 9.85 7.84 7.16
N LEU A 94 9.56 7.34 5.97
CA LEU A 94 8.56 7.88 5.06
C LEU A 94 7.74 6.74 4.42
N LEU A 95 6.43 6.87 4.50
CA LEU A 95 5.50 5.99 3.80
C LEU A 95 5.39 6.43 2.34
N CYS A 96 5.61 5.52 1.41
CA CYS A 96 5.66 5.80 -0.01
C CYS A 96 4.65 4.92 -0.74
N SER A 97 3.63 5.50 -1.40
CA SER A 97 2.65 4.72 -2.16
C SER A 97 2.29 5.33 -3.51
N TRP A 98 1.62 4.53 -4.37
CA TRP A 98 1.25 4.96 -5.72
C TRP A 98 -0.05 5.76 -5.75
N GLY A 99 -0.06 6.90 -5.09
CA GLY A 99 -1.20 7.81 -4.97
C GLY A 99 -1.50 8.17 -3.52
N ASN A 100 -2.76 8.51 -3.26
CA ASN A 100 -3.22 8.88 -1.92
C ASN A 100 -4.25 7.87 -1.38
N PHE A 101 -4.51 6.79 -2.10
CA PHE A 101 -5.51 5.80 -1.68
C PHE A 101 -5.07 5.13 -0.38
N ASP A 102 -3.86 4.62 -0.34
CA ASP A 102 -3.29 3.89 0.78
C ASP A 102 -3.26 4.73 2.06
N LYS A 103 -2.75 5.98 1.97
CA LYS A 103 -2.80 6.94 3.06
C LYS A 103 -4.22 7.12 3.62
N LYS A 104 -5.20 7.30 2.72
CA LYS A 104 -6.60 7.52 3.13
C LYS A 104 -7.20 6.28 3.78
N MET A 105 -6.88 5.09 3.27
CA MET A 105 -7.34 3.83 3.85
C MET A 105 -6.77 3.61 5.23
N LEU A 106 -5.47 3.77 5.42
CA LEU A 106 -4.85 3.64 6.75
C LEU A 106 -5.47 4.60 7.77
N ILE A 107 -5.64 5.88 7.41
CA ILE A 107 -6.27 6.86 8.29
C ILE A 107 -7.73 6.49 8.60
N GLN A 108 -8.48 6.05 7.59
CA GLN A 108 -9.87 5.63 7.75
C GLN A 108 -9.99 4.45 8.71
N ASP A 109 -9.14 3.43 8.53
CA ASP A 109 -9.19 2.22 9.34
C ASP A 109 -8.67 2.48 10.76
N CYS A 110 -7.65 3.31 10.94
CA CYS A 110 -7.27 3.79 12.28
C CYS A 110 -8.46 4.47 12.99
N ARG A 111 -9.18 5.36 12.31
CA ARG A 111 -10.38 6.01 12.87
C ARG A 111 -11.49 5.03 13.19
N LEU A 112 -11.74 4.05 12.31
CA LEU A 112 -12.75 3.01 12.53
C LEU A 112 -12.46 2.21 13.80
N HIS A 113 -11.20 1.92 14.05
CA HIS A 113 -10.73 1.16 15.21
C HIS A 113 -10.31 2.04 16.40
N LYS A 114 -10.49 3.36 16.33
CA LYS A 114 -10.13 4.34 17.38
C LYS A 114 -8.64 4.30 17.74
N LEU A 115 -7.79 4.14 16.73
CA LEU A 115 -6.35 4.16 16.86
C LEU A 115 -5.78 5.53 16.43
N GLU A 116 -4.62 5.89 16.96
CA GLU A 116 -3.87 7.06 16.54
C GLU A 116 -3.36 6.90 15.08
N TYR A 117 -3.33 8.01 14.34
CA TYR A 117 -2.91 8.02 12.93
C TYR A 117 -1.93 9.15 12.59
N ASP A 118 -1.43 9.86 13.58
CA ASP A 118 -0.47 10.97 13.40
C ASP A 118 0.82 10.49 12.72
N TRP A 119 1.19 9.22 12.94
CA TRP A 119 2.31 8.57 12.28
C TRP A 119 2.15 8.46 10.75
N ILE A 120 0.94 8.66 10.21
CA ILE A 120 0.68 8.67 8.76
C ILE A 120 0.69 10.08 8.22
N GLU A 121 0.19 11.05 9.02
CA GLU A 121 0.09 12.44 8.61
C GLU A 121 1.48 13.10 8.62
N GLY A 122 1.85 13.73 7.51
CA GLY A 122 3.18 14.35 7.37
C GLY A 122 4.32 13.38 7.02
N HIS A 123 4.10 12.06 7.09
CA HIS A 123 5.10 11.04 6.79
C HIS A 123 4.78 10.23 5.53
N HIS A 124 4.02 10.79 4.60
CA HIS A 124 3.60 10.09 3.39
C HIS A 124 3.93 10.85 2.12
N ILE A 125 4.49 10.12 1.15
CA ILE A 125 4.82 10.61 -0.19
C ILE A 125 3.91 9.96 -1.23
N ASN A 126 3.27 10.78 -2.05
CA ASN A 126 2.53 10.34 -3.22
C ASN A 126 3.46 10.23 -4.43
N LEU A 127 4.01 9.04 -4.66
CA LEU A 127 4.94 8.78 -5.75
C LEU A 127 4.30 8.95 -7.13
N LYS A 128 3.02 8.62 -7.30
CA LYS A 128 2.30 8.78 -8.58
C LYS A 128 2.23 10.23 -9.03
N GLY A 129 1.99 11.15 -8.09
CA GLY A 129 1.97 12.59 -8.37
C GLY A 129 3.34 13.09 -8.77
N GLN A 130 4.36 12.75 -7.99
CA GLN A 130 5.74 13.15 -8.29
C GLN A 130 6.27 12.53 -9.59
N TYR A 131 6.00 11.24 -9.84
CA TYR A 131 6.34 10.59 -11.10
C TYR A 131 5.72 11.29 -12.31
N HIS A 132 4.43 11.68 -12.19
CA HIS A 132 3.76 12.48 -13.22
C HIS A 132 4.54 13.76 -13.54
N ASP A 133 5.04 14.47 -12.52
CA ASP A 133 5.78 15.72 -12.68
C ASP A 133 7.18 15.48 -13.25
N ILE A 134 7.93 14.53 -12.70
CA ILE A 134 9.28 14.13 -13.17
C ILE A 134 9.25 13.78 -14.68
N LYS A 135 8.29 12.97 -15.08
CA LYS A 135 8.15 12.50 -16.47
C LYS A 135 7.39 13.47 -17.37
N ARG A 136 6.91 14.61 -16.84
CA ARG A 136 6.10 15.61 -17.56
C ARG A 136 4.95 14.98 -18.35
N LEU A 137 4.20 14.08 -17.70
CA LEU A 137 3.13 13.34 -18.35
C LEU A 137 1.88 14.23 -18.53
N ARG A 138 1.09 13.96 -19.56
CA ARG A 138 -0.20 14.65 -19.76
C ARG A 138 -1.26 14.23 -18.73
N ARG A 139 -1.19 13.00 -18.22
CA ARG A 139 -2.07 12.43 -17.19
C ARG A 139 -1.29 11.45 -16.31
N PRO A 140 -1.61 11.36 -15.01
CA PRO A 140 -1.04 10.35 -14.12
C PRO A 140 -1.29 8.92 -14.66
N ARG A 141 -0.36 8.02 -14.41
CA ARG A 141 -0.43 6.62 -14.89
C ARG A 141 -0.64 5.65 -13.72
N GLY A 142 -1.30 4.52 -14.02
CA GLY A 142 -1.34 3.38 -13.10
C GLY A 142 0.05 2.76 -12.92
N LEU A 143 0.27 2.08 -11.78
CA LEU A 143 1.57 1.51 -11.43
C LEU A 143 2.10 0.57 -12.51
N LYS A 144 1.34 -0.42 -12.92
CA LYS A 144 1.76 -1.39 -13.96
C LYS A 144 2.29 -0.71 -15.23
N ARG A 145 1.62 0.36 -15.67
CA ARG A 145 2.05 1.10 -16.84
C ARG A 145 3.31 1.93 -16.57
N ALA A 146 3.48 2.45 -15.36
CA ALA A 146 4.70 3.16 -14.98
C ALA A 146 5.90 2.21 -14.98
N VAL A 147 5.76 1.05 -14.33
CA VAL A 147 6.79 -0.03 -14.29
C VAL A 147 7.24 -0.41 -15.71
N THR A 148 6.29 -0.71 -16.60
CA THR A 148 6.58 -1.08 -17.99
C THR A 148 7.26 0.06 -18.76
N ASN A 149 6.80 1.31 -18.57
CA ASN A 149 7.42 2.46 -19.24
C ASN A 149 8.87 2.72 -18.79
N GLU A 150 9.22 2.29 -17.59
CA GLU A 150 10.59 2.40 -17.08
C GLU A 150 11.50 1.23 -17.52
N GLY A 151 10.97 0.32 -18.33
CA GLY A 151 11.71 -0.82 -18.85
C GLY A 151 11.78 -2.00 -17.90
N PHE A 152 11.00 -1.99 -16.82
CA PHE A 152 10.90 -3.11 -15.90
C PHE A 152 9.78 -4.06 -16.31
N GLU A 153 10.00 -5.35 -16.06
CA GLU A 153 8.93 -6.34 -16.08
C GLU A 153 8.10 -6.24 -14.80
N PHE A 154 6.78 -6.24 -14.96
CA PHE A 154 5.87 -6.35 -13.82
C PHE A 154 5.85 -7.80 -13.36
N THR A 155 6.31 -8.07 -12.15
CA THR A 155 6.40 -9.40 -11.56
C THR A 155 5.25 -9.64 -10.58
N GLY A 156 4.84 -10.90 -10.41
CA GLY A 156 3.74 -11.26 -9.52
C GLY A 156 2.35 -10.95 -10.10
N THR A 157 1.37 -10.89 -9.21
CA THR A 157 -0.04 -10.69 -9.54
C THR A 157 -0.45 -9.25 -9.25
N HIS A 158 -0.91 -8.51 -10.25
CA HIS A 158 -1.42 -7.15 -10.07
C HIS A 158 -2.67 -7.18 -9.18
N HIS A 159 -2.79 -6.21 -8.30
CA HIS A 159 -3.75 -6.17 -7.19
C HIS A 159 -3.49 -7.21 -6.09
N ARG A 160 -2.22 -7.49 -5.84
CA ARG A 160 -1.73 -8.10 -4.62
C ARG A 160 -0.78 -7.10 -3.97
N GLY A 161 -1.08 -6.72 -2.73
CA GLY A 161 -0.36 -5.64 -2.05
C GLY A 161 1.16 -5.81 -2.07
N ILE A 162 1.66 -7.03 -1.76
CA ILE A 162 3.12 -7.27 -1.77
C ILE A 162 3.70 -7.21 -3.19
N ASP A 163 3.03 -7.76 -4.20
CA ASP A 163 3.51 -7.75 -5.58
C ASP A 163 3.52 -6.32 -6.15
N ASP A 164 2.48 -5.54 -5.85
CA ASP A 164 2.41 -4.13 -6.26
C ASP A 164 3.47 -3.28 -5.53
N ALA A 165 3.73 -3.52 -4.23
CA ALA A 165 4.81 -2.87 -3.48
C ALA A 165 6.20 -3.21 -4.05
N GLU A 166 6.46 -4.47 -4.43
CA GLU A 166 7.72 -4.89 -5.06
C GLU A 166 7.94 -4.19 -6.41
N ASN A 167 6.90 -4.07 -7.22
CA ASN A 167 6.97 -3.37 -8.49
C ASN A 167 7.11 -1.85 -8.31
N LEU A 168 6.47 -1.29 -7.30
CA LEU A 168 6.62 0.12 -6.92
C LEU A 168 8.04 0.41 -6.45
N ALA A 169 8.66 -0.48 -5.67
CA ALA A 169 10.03 -0.34 -5.20
C ALA A 169 11.04 -0.23 -6.35
N LYS A 170 10.83 -0.94 -7.47
CA LYS A 170 11.67 -0.80 -8.68
C LYS A 170 11.66 0.65 -9.24
N VAL A 171 10.47 1.24 -9.30
CA VAL A 171 10.29 2.62 -9.75
C VAL A 171 10.85 3.60 -8.72
N PHE A 172 10.59 3.34 -7.43
CA PHE A 172 11.10 4.16 -6.33
C PHE A 172 12.62 4.24 -6.35
N ALA A 173 13.31 3.10 -6.38
CA ALA A 173 14.77 3.04 -6.39
C ALA A 173 15.38 3.72 -7.63
N LYS A 174 14.74 3.60 -8.79
CA LYS A 174 15.21 4.24 -10.03
C LYS A 174 15.24 5.77 -9.94
N TYR A 175 14.33 6.38 -9.20
CA TYR A 175 14.17 7.83 -9.07
C TYR A 175 14.53 8.33 -7.67
N LEU A 176 15.34 7.56 -6.91
CA LEU A 176 15.66 7.84 -5.52
C LEU A 176 16.13 9.28 -5.28
N ASP A 177 16.98 9.80 -6.15
CA ASP A 177 17.53 11.16 -6.04
C ASP A 177 16.59 12.26 -6.62
N GLU A 178 15.46 11.89 -7.19
CA GLU A 178 14.52 12.81 -7.83
C GLU A 178 13.23 13.01 -7.02
N TRP A 179 12.96 12.15 -6.03
CA TRP A 179 11.82 12.33 -5.14
C TRP A 179 12.02 13.52 -4.21
N ARG A 180 10.93 14.22 -3.92
CA ARG A 180 10.86 15.29 -2.90
C ARG A 180 10.38 14.66 -1.59
N TYR A 181 11.27 14.63 -0.66
CA TYR A 181 11.08 14.08 0.67
C TYR A 181 10.55 15.13 1.67
#